data_691796596700e8ee86157b61114813d1
#
_entry.id   691796596700e8ee86157b61114813d1
#
_cell.length_a   1.000
_cell.length_b   1.000
_cell.length_c   1.000
_cell.angle_alpha   90.00
_cell.angle_beta   90.00
_cell.angle_gamma   90.00
#
_symmetry.space_group_name_H-M   'P 1'
#
loop_
_entity.id
_entity.type
_entity.pdbx_description
1 polymer ?
#
loop_
_entity_poly.entity_id
_entity_poly.type
_entity_poly.pdbx_seq_one_letter_code
_entity_poly.pdbx_strand_id
1 'polypeptide(L)'
;RWAWWMGGTAVIVLYVFLFYHFFVGPTGFRWRALYGDAEYPEGYEIHGIDISHYQGKIDWEQLKNAMIKGCPVRFVIIKSTEGSSRLDENFRENFNQARDFGFIRGVYHFWSNKSTARRQAYYFLDQVHLTDGDLPPVLDIEHKPADKSVEDFQRDVLTWLHIVEDKYHVKPIIYTYYKFKEQYLSAPVFDDYPYWIAHYYVDKVQYKGKWKFWQHTDVGKLPGIKGYVDFNIYNGSYYELKQLCIGSNNNEKKFME
;
A
#
# COMPACT_ATOMS: atom_id res chain seq x y z
N ARG A 1 38.58 -17.80 40.38
CA ARG A 1 38.76 -17.96 38.90
C ARG A 1 37.47 -18.47 38.21
N TRP A 2 36.75 -19.42 38.73
CA TRP A 2 35.53 -19.98 38.13
C TRP A 2 34.36 -18.96 38.08
N ALA A 3 34.19 -18.10 39.06
CA ALA A 3 33.14 -17.08 39.10
C ALA A 3 33.25 -16.06 37.95
N TRP A 4 34.46 -15.72 37.53
CA TRP A 4 34.71 -14.82 36.38
C TRP A 4 34.32 -15.45 35.03
N TRP A 5 34.57 -16.77 34.89
CA TRP A 5 34.16 -17.49 33.67
C TRP A 5 32.63 -17.67 33.60
N MET A 6 31.97 -17.91 34.70
CA MET A 6 30.50 -18.00 34.76
C MET A 6 29.85 -16.66 34.45
N GLY A 7 30.39 -15.56 34.99
CA GLY A 7 29.90 -14.20 34.69
C GLY A 7 30.08 -13.82 33.20
N GLY A 8 31.23 -14.12 32.62
CA GLY A 8 31.49 -13.88 31.19
C GLY A 8 30.56 -14.68 30.29
N THR A 9 30.34 -15.97 30.60
CA THR A 9 29.43 -16.82 29.81
C THR A 9 27.98 -16.32 29.90
N ALA A 10 27.51 -15.91 31.08
CA ALA A 10 26.17 -15.37 31.27
C ALA A 10 25.94 -14.08 30.46
N VAL A 11 26.93 -13.20 30.42
CA VAL A 11 26.87 -11.97 29.61
C VAL A 11 26.82 -12.28 28.11
N ILE A 12 27.63 -13.24 27.65
CA ILE A 12 27.59 -13.67 26.22
C ILE A 12 26.25 -14.28 25.86
N VAL A 13 25.69 -15.16 26.69
CA VAL A 13 24.38 -15.77 26.49
C VAL A 13 23.28 -14.73 26.46
N LEU A 14 23.30 -13.78 27.39
CA LEU A 14 22.36 -12.67 27.41
C LEU A 14 22.47 -11.79 26.16
N TYR A 15 23.70 -11.49 25.73
CA TYR A 15 23.92 -10.71 24.50
C TYR A 15 23.41 -11.45 23.26
N VAL A 16 23.71 -12.74 23.13
CA VAL A 16 23.21 -13.59 22.03
C VAL A 16 21.70 -13.68 22.05
N PHE A 17 21.08 -13.83 23.25
CA PHE A 17 19.64 -13.85 23.41
C PHE A 17 19.00 -12.52 23.00
N LEU A 18 19.54 -11.39 23.47
CA LEU A 18 19.05 -10.05 23.12
C LEU A 18 19.26 -9.78 21.62
N PHE A 19 20.42 -10.14 21.07
CA PHE A 19 20.71 -10.02 19.65
C PHE A 19 19.73 -10.84 18.82
N TYR A 20 19.50 -12.10 19.18
CA TYR A 20 18.54 -12.96 18.50
C TYR A 20 17.10 -12.40 18.62
N HIS A 21 16.70 -11.98 19.82
CA HIS A 21 15.36 -11.47 20.09
C HIS A 21 15.08 -10.15 19.37
N PHE A 22 16.05 -9.24 19.34
CA PHE A 22 15.86 -7.89 18.73
C PHE A 22 16.24 -7.81 17.25
N PHE A 23 17.07 -8.72 16.74
CA PHE A 23 17.59 -8.63 15.37
C PHE A 23 17.30 -9.83 14.48
N VAL A 24 17.06 -11.02 15.03
CA VAL A 24 16.89 -12.27 14.25
C VAL A 24 15.52 -12.92 14.46
N GLY A 25 14.89 -12.72 15.63
CA GLY A 25 13.57 -13.31 15.97
C GLY A 25 12.43 -12.79 15.08
N PRO A 26 11.17 -13.22 15.32
CA PRO A 26 9.98 -12.84 14.54
C PRO A 26 9.76 -11.32 14.43
N THR A 27 10.42 -10.55 15.30
CA THR A 27 10.50 -9.09 15.25
C THR A 27 11.76 -8.60 14.53
N GLY A 28 12.54 -9.48 13.93
CA GLY A 28 13.80 -9.22 13.22
C GLY A 28 13.68 -8.38 11.95
N PHE A 29 12.72 -7.51 11.94
CA PHE A 29 12.37 -6.53 10.93
C PHE A 29 13.59 -5.75 10.37
N ARG A 30 14.54 -5.36 11.22
CA ARG A 30 15.69 -4.55 10.78
C ARG A 30 16.79 -5.33 10.05
N TRP A 31 16.97 -6.62 10.38
CA TRP A 31 18.04 -7.40 9.76
C TRP A 31 17.71 -7.76 8.31
N ARG A 32 16.48 -8.16 8.04
CA ARG A 32 16.02 -8.46 6.66
C ARG A 32 16.01 -7.20 5.78
N ALA A 33 15.59 -6.05 6.34
CA ALA A 33 15.64 -4.76 5.64
C ALA A 33 17.06 -4.29 5.32
N LEU A 34 18.06 -4.66 6.14
CA LEU A 34 19.48 -4.28 5.92
C LEU A 34 20.18 -5.14 4.87
N TYR A 35 19.77 -6.39 4.67
CA TYR A 35 20.42 -7.35 3.76
C TYR A 35 19.63 -7.64 2.48
N GLY A 36 18.50 -7.02 2.27
CA GLY A 36 17.95 -6.72 0.95
C GLY A 36 17.38 -7.86 0.12
N ASP A 37 17.07 -9.01 0.69
CA ASP A 37 16.28 -10.01 -0.03
C ASP A 37 14.79 -9.78 0.25
N ALA A 38 14.10 -9.24 -0.74
CA ALA A 38 12.65 -9.16 -0.72
C ALA A 38 12.07 -10.58 -0.66
N GLU A 39 11.41 -10.93 0.44
CA GLU A 39 10.61 -12.16 0.46
C GLU A 39 9.38 -11.96 -0.43
N TYR A 40 9.22 -12.86 -1.38
CA TYR A 40 8.09 -12.83 -2.29
C TYR A 40 7.06 -13.86 -1.83
N PRO A 41 5.80 -13.45 -1.59
CA PRO A 41 4.73 -14.37 -1.27
C PRO A 41 4.51 -15.38 -2.40
N GLU A 42 4.31 -16.63 -2.04
CA GLU A 42 3.99 -17.69 -3.01
C GLU A 42 2.48 -17.79 -3.27
N GLY A 43 2.12 -18.27 -4.47
CA GLY A 43 0.72 -18.51 -4.83
C GLY A 43 -0.04 -17.28 -5.35
N TYR A 44 0.66 -16.19 -5.67
CA TYR A 44 0.08 -14.99 -6.26
C TYR A 44 0.71 -14.68 -7.62
N GLU A 45 -0.13 -14.40 -8.60
CA GLU A 45 0.30 -14.18 -9.98
C GLU A 45 0.21 -12.71 -10.43
N ILE A 46 -0.57 -11.89 -9.70
CA ILE A 46 -0.84 -10.51 -10.10
C ILE A 46 -0.02 -9.57 -9.23
N HIS A 47 1.06 -9.08 -9.81
CA HIS A 47 2.02 -8.19 -9.17
C HIS A 47 1.87 -6.75 -9.65
N GLY A 48 2.18 -5.82 -8.77
CA GLY A 48 2.24 -4.39 -9.04
C GLY A 48 3.22 -3.71 -8.13
N ILE A 49 3.32 -2.42 -8.30
CA ILE A 49 4.17 -1.53 -7.50
C ILE A 49 3.39 -0.32 -7.04
N ASP A 50 3.86 0.35 -6.03
CA ASP A 50 3.45 1.71 -5.75
C ASP A 50 4.66 2.65 -5.76
N ILE A 51 4.40 3.89 -6.19
CA ILE A 51 5.42 4.89 -6.47
C ILE A 51 4.98 6.28 -6.03
N SER A 52 5.96 7.11 -5.77
CA SER A 52 5.82 8.54 -5.48
C SER A 52 6.99 9.32 -6.07
N HIS A 53 7.12 10.59 -5.71
CA HIS A 53 8.31 11.38 -6.06
C HIS A 53 9.63 10.76 -5.58
N TYR A 54 9.60 9.87 -4.57
CA TYR A 54 10.80 9.21 -4.06
C TYR A 54 11.50 8.31 -5.08
N GLN A 55 10.76 7.73 -6.03
CA GLN A 55 11.33 6.93 -7.11
C GLN A 55 11.94 7.80 -8.24
N GLY A 56 11.75 9.11 -8.18
CA GLY A 56 12.27 10.05 -9.16
C GLY A 56 11.71 9.80 -10.58
N LYS A 57 12.57 9.99 -11.57
CA LYS A 57 12.20 9.75 -12.98
C LYS A 57 12.24 8.26 -13.29
N ILE A 58 11.15 7.73 -13.80
CA ILE A 58 10.96 6.32 -14.18
C ILE A 58 11.23 6.14 -15.68
N ASP A 59 11.98 5.10 -16.02
CA ASP A 59 12.09 4.61 -17.40
C ASP A 59 10.98 3.58 -17.64
N TRP A 60 9.88 4.07 -18.19
CA TRP A 60 8.66 3.28 -18.43
C TRP A 60 8.84 2.19 -19.49
N GLU A 61 9.73 2.38 -20.47
CA GLU A 61 10.06 1.34 -21.46
C GLU A 61 10.72 0.12 -20.81
N GLN A 62 11.61 0.34 -19.85
CA GLN A 62 12.20 -0.75 -19.09
C GLN A 62 11.20 -1.36 -18.12
N LEU A 63 10.41 -0.53 -17.42
CA LEU A 63 9.43 -0.99 -16.43
C LEU A 63 8.32 -1.84 -17.07
N LYS A 64 7.88 -1.53 -18.28
CA LYS A 64 6.87 -2.29 -19.01
C LYS A 64 7.23 -3.77 -19.16
N ASN A 65 8.51 -4.06 -19.31
CA ASN A 65 9.03 -5.40 -19.49
C ASN A 65 9.54 -6.03 -18.18
N ALA A 66 9.39 -5.32 -17.07
CA ALA A 66 9.86 -5.80 -15.77
C ALA A 66 9.00 -6.95 -15.25
N MET A 67 9.67 -7.89 -14.60
CA MET A 67 9.05 -9.07 -14.00
C MET A 67 9.34 -9.13 -12.51
N ILE A 68 8.35 -9.53 -11.74
CA ILE A 68 8.49 -9.91 -10.33
C ILE A 68 8.27 -11.42 -10.24
N LYS A 69 9.31 -12.18 -9.87
CA LYS A 69 9.28 -13.66 -9.85
C LYS A 69 8.73 -14.29 -11.16
N GLY A 70 9.10 -13.76 -12.28
CA GLY A 70 8.64 -14.27 -13.58
C GLY A 70 7.23 -13.86 -13.98
N CYS A 71 6.52 -13.10 -13.14
CA CYS A 71 5.22 -12.51 -13.46
C CYS A 71 5.37 -11.04 -13.85
N PRO A 72 4.69 -10.57 -14.90
CA PRO A 72 4.79 -9.16 -15.30
C PRO A 72 4.13 -8.24 -14.27
N VAL A 73 4.68 -7.03 -14.14
CA VAL A 73 4.02 -5.95 -13.39
C VAL A 73 2.72 -5.58 -14.11
N ARG A 74 1.58 -5.67 -13.41
CA ARG A 74 0.24 -5.47 -13.99
C ARG A 74 -0.39 -4.14 -13.60
N PHE A 75 -0.06 -3.62 -12.44
CA PHE A 75 -0.65 -2.37 -11.94
C PHE A 75 0.39 -1.50 -11.24
N VAL A 76 0.13 -0.20 -11.25
CA VAL A 76 0.94 0.82 -10.58
C VAL A 76 0.02 1.74 -9.79
N ILE A 77 0.23 1.86 -8.48
CA ILE A 77 -0.50 2.80 -7.62
C ILE A 77 0.42 3.99 -7.34
N ILE A 78 -0.05 5.21 -7.61
CA ILE A 78 0.78 6.40 -7.69
C ILE A 78 0.35 7.40 -6.61
N LYS A 79 1.31 7.94 -5.83
CA LYS A 79 1.02 9.05 -4.93
C LYS A 79 0.47 10.22 -5.72
N SER A 80 -0.68 10.73 -5.31
CA SER A 80 -1.28 11.90 -5.94
C SER A 80 -1.20 13.12 -5.05
N THR A 81 -1.81 13.06 -3.87
CA THR A 81 -1.94 14.20 -2.96
C THR A 81 -1.62 13.81 -1.52
N GLU A 82 -1.29 14.80 -0.73
CA GLU A 82 -1.08 14.66 0.71
C GLU A 82 -1.72 15.83 1.44
N GLY A 83 -2.52 15.55 2.46
CA GLY A 83 -3.22 16.57 3.21
C GLY A 83 -4.14 17.43 2.32
N SER A 84 -4.21 18.71 2.57
CA SER A 84 -5.11 19.61 1.84
C SER A 84 -4.41 20.57 0.87
N SER A 85 -3.11 20.32 0.54
CA SER A 85 -2.34 21.31 -0.24
C SER A 85 -1.11 20.77 -0.98
N ARG A 86 -0.72 19.50 -0.79
CA ARG A 86 0.46 18.94 -1.46
C ARG A 86 0.03 18.02 -2.59
N LEU A 87 0.43 18.37 -3.80
CA LEU A 87 0.42 17.49 -4.97
C LEU A 87 1.80 16.85 -5.07
N ASP A 88 1.86 15.54 -5.33
CA ASP A 88 3.13 14.88 -5.62
C ASP A 88 3.69 15.42 -6.94
N GLU A 89 4.97 15.80 -6.94
CA GLU A 89 5.57 16.51 -8.07
C GLU A 89 5.62 15.68 -9.35
N ASN A 90 5.69 14.35 -9.23
CA ASN A 90 5.73 13.43 -10.37
C ASN A 90 4.36 12.82 -10.70
N PHE A 91 3.30 13.18 -9.95
CA PHE A 91 1.99 12.56 -10.11
C PHE A 91 1.46 12.61 -11.53
N ARG A 92 1.39 13.79 -12.12
CA ARG A 92 0.73 13.97 -13.44
C ARG A 92 1.48 13.21 -14.55
N GLU A 93 2.81 13.26 -14.51
CA GLU A 93 3.65 12.53 -15.47
C GLU A 93 3.48 11.02 -15.27
N ASN A 94 3.68 10.52 -14.05
CA ASN A 94 3.59 9.09 -13.75
C ASN A 94 2.20 8.53 -14.06
N PHE A 95 1.14 9.28 -13.74
CA PHE A 95 -0.23 8.84 -13.97
C PHE A 95 -0.57 8.70 -15.47
N ASN A 96 -0.08 9.61 -16.32
CA ASN A 96 -0.25 9.50 -17.76
C ASN A 96 0.60 8.38 -18.34
N GLN A 97 1.87 8.32 -17.98
CA GLN A 97 2.79 7.30 -18.48
C GLN A 97 2.34 5.88 -18.10
N ALA A 98 1.87 5.65 -16.88
CA ALA A 98 1.36 4.34 -16.47
C ALA A 98 0.26 3.84 -17.42
N ARG A 99 -0.68 4.70 -17.83
CA ARG A 99 -1.71 4.36 -18.82
C ARG A 99 -1.10 4.11 -20.20
N ASP A 100 -0.23 5.00 -20.68
CA ASP A 100 0.31 4.97 -22.03
C ASP A 100 1.16 3.70 -22.24
N PHE A 101 1.77 3.18 -21.17
CA PHE A 101 2.51 1.91 -21.17
C PHE A 101 1.64 0.69 -20.83
N GLY A 102 0.32 0.85 -20.66
CA GLY A 102 -0.64 -0.25 -20.55
C GLY A 102 -0.77 -0.87 -19.16
N PHE A 103 -0.33 -0.18 -18.11
CA PHE A 103 -0.58 -0.61 -16.73
C PHE A 103 -2.01 -0.27 -16.29
N ILE A 104 -2.62 -1.13 -15.49
CA ILE A 104 -3.74 -0.73 -14.66
C ILE A 104 -3.19 0.24 -13.63
N ARG A 105 -3.71 1.47 -13.62
CA ARG A 105 -3.20 2.51 -12.73
C ARG A 105 -4.17 2.80 -11.60
N GLY A 106 -3.63 3.15 -10.45
CA GLY A 106 -4.36 3.64 -9.31
C GLY A 106 -3.68 4.88 -8.75
N VAL A 107 -4.35 5.54 -7.83
CA VAL A 107 -3.79 6.69 -7.12
C VAL A 107 -4.07 6.61 -5.63
N TYR A 108 -3.14 7.10 -4.81
CA TYR A 108 -3.38 7.24 -3.38
C TYR A 108 -3.26 8.67 -2.89
N HIS A 109 -4.10 8.99 -1.92
CA HIS A 109 -4.06 10.19 -1.10
C HIS A 109 -3.43 9.86 0.24
N PHE A 110 -2.33 10.50 0.59
CA PHE A 110 -1.68 10.35 1.89
C PHE A 110 -2.39 11.23 2.94
N TRP A 111 -2.96 10.58 3.95
CA TRP A 111 -3.65 11.25 5.04
C TRP A 111 -2.72 12.13 5.88
N SER A 112 -3.16 13.34 6.18
CA SER A 112 -2.44 14.26 7.05
C SER A 112 -3.29 14.65 8.26
N ASN A 113 -2.71 14.54 9.45
CA ASN A 113 -3.35 15.00 10.69
C ASN A 113 -3.42 16.54 10.83
N LYS A 114 -2.84 17.28 9.85
CA LYS A 114 -2.75 18.75 9.89
C LYS A 114 -3.95 19.47 9.24
N SER A 115 -4.88 18.73 8.67
CA SER A 115 -6.06 19.29 8.01
C SER A 115 -7.30 18.42 8.20
N THR A 116 -8.49 19.00 8.04
CA THR A 116 -9.73 18.24 8.20
C THR A 116 -9.94 17.25 7.06
N ALA A 117 -10.61 16.14 7.34
CA ALA A 117 -10.98 15.12 6.36
C ALA A 117 -11.67 15.71 5.13
N ARG A 118 -12.62 16.59 5.33
CA ARG A 118 -13.38 17.27 4.27
C ARG A 118 -12.46 18.07 3.34
N ARG A 119 -11.51 18.84 3.88
CA ARG A 119 -10.58 19.63 3.06
C ARG A 119 -9.64 18.74 2.27
N GLN A 120 -9.19 17.63 2.85
CA GLN A 120 -8.35 16.64 2.17
C GLN A 120 -9.11 15.98 1.03
N ALA A 121 -10.37 15.54 1.26
CA ALA A 121 -11.20 14.92 0.23
C ALA A 121 -11.43 15.86 -0.96
N TYR A 122 -11.83 17.09 -0.71
CA TYR A 122 -12.05 18.07 -1.80
C TYR A 122 -10.76 18.43 -2.53
N TYR A 123 -9.63 18.55 -1.83
CA TYR A 123 -8.35 18.79 -2.48
C TYR A 123 -7.95 17.60 -3.37
N PHE A 124 -8.15 16.35 -2.88
CA PHE A 124 -7.96 15.16 -3.70
C PHE A 124 -8.83 15.19 -4.97
N LEU A 125 -10.12 15.45 -4.84
CA LEU A 125 -11.06 15.50 -5.97
C LEU A 125 -10.77 16.62 -6.97
N ASP A 126 -10.20 17.74 -6.52
CA ASP A 126 -9.77 18.84 -7.37
C ASP A 126 -8.54 18.48 -8.22
N GLN A 127 -7.62 17.71 -7.65
CA GLN A 127 -6.35 17.36 -8.30
C GLN A 127 -6.39 16.07 -9.11
N VAL A 128 -7.32 15.14 -8.79
CA VAL A 128 -7.35 13.77 -9.35
C VAL A 128 -8.62 13.54 -10.14
N HIS A 129 -8.45 13.08 -11.37
CA HIS A 129 -9.56 12.74 -12.26
C HIS A 129 -9.38 11.31 -12.78
N LEU A 130 -10.07 10.37 -12.13
CA LEU A 130 -10.08 8.96 -12.53
C LEU A 130 -11.14 8.72 -13.60
N THR A 131 -10.86 7.75 -14.45
CA THR A 131 -11.69 7.36 -15.59
C THR A 131 -11.91 5.84 -15.59
N ASP A 132 -12.77 5.35 -16.46
CA ASP A 132 -12.99 3.93 -16.66
C ASP A 132 -11.67 3.19 -16.91
N GLY A 133 -11.48 2.08 -16.20
CA GLY A 133 -10.24 1.28 -16.22
C GLY A 133 -9.21 1.65 -15.16
N ASP A 134 -9.36 2.78 -14.47
CA ASP A 134 -8.53 3.12 -13.31
C ASP A 134 -9.01 2.37 -12.06
N LEU A 135 -8.10 2.06 -11.14
CA LEU A 135 -8.47 1.49 -9.84
C LEU A 135 -9.28 2.50 -9.01
N PRO A 136 -10.12 2.04 -8.07
CA PRO A 136 -10.75 2.92 -7.11
C PRO A 136 -9.73 3.79 -6.39
N PRO A 137 -10.12 5.02 -5.98
CA PRO A 137 -9.25 5.90 -5.19
C PRO A 137 -8.75 5.18 -3.94
N VAL A 138 -7.49 5.44 -3.55
CA VAL A 138 -6.92 4.88 -2.31
C VAL A 138 -6.75 5.98 -1.27
N LEU A 139 -7.20 5.71 -0.05
CA LEU A 139 -6.89 6.50 1.14
C LEU A 139 -5.79 5.81 1.93
N ASP A 140 -4.62 6.42 1.99
CA ASP A 140 -3.46 5.93 2.73
C ASP A 140 -3.44 6.54 4.13
N ILE A 141 -3.65 5.69 5.15
CA ILE A 141 -3.76 6.09 6.55
C ILE A 141 -2.78 5.28 7.41
N GLU A 142 -1.81 5.97 7.99
CA GLU A 142 -0.76 5.35 8.78
C GLU A 142 -0.69 5.87 10.23
N HIS A 143 -1.27 7.03 10.49
CA HIS A 143 -1.16 7.70 11.78
C HIS A 143 -2.49 8.30 12.25
N LYS A 144 -2.86 8.01 13.51
CA LYS A 144 -3.93 8.68 14.22
C LYS A 144 -3.38 9.87 15.03
N PRO A 145 -4.04 11.04 15.05
CA PRO A 145 -3.68 12.12 15.96
C PRO A 145 -3.75 11.64 17.43
N ALA A 146 -2.74 12.03 18.22
CA ALA A 146 -2.67 11.62 19.62
C ALA A 146 -3.80 12.21 20.48
N ASP A 147 -4.25 13.39 20.12
CA ASP A 147 -5.28 14.20 20.81
C ASP A 147 -6.72 13.84 20.41
N LYS A 148 -6.93 12.97 19.43
CA LYS A 148 -8.28 12.51 19.03
C LYS A 148 -8.64 11.16 19.64
N SER A 149 -9.91 11.00 20.00
CA SER A 149 -10.46 9.67 20.29
C SER A 149 -10.44 8.78 19.05
N VAL A 150 -10.58 7.47 19.22
CA VAL A 150 -10.66 6.53 18.09
C VAL A 150 -11.94 6.79 17.28
N GLU A 151 -13.04 7.04 17.97
CA GLU A 151 -14.36 7.30 17.37
C GLU A 151 -14.36 8.58 16.54
N ASP A 152 -13.74 9.66 17.03
CA ASP A 152 -13.63 10.92 16.29
C ASP A 152 -12.73 10.76 15.05
N PHE A 153 -11.63 10.01 15.18
CA PHE A 153 -10.76 9.70 14.07
C PHE A 153 -11.49 8.86 13.01
N GLN A 154 -12.23 7.83 13.43
CA GLN A 154 -13.03 7.02 12.53
C GLN A 154 -14.09 7.82 11.77
N ARG A 155 -14.76 8.78 12.43
CA ARG A 155 -15.71 9.69 11.76
C ARG A 155 -15.03 10.57 10.69
N ASP A 156 -13.82 11.05 10.98
CA ASP A 156 -13.04 11.80 10.01
C ASP A 156 -12.68 10.95 8.80
N VAL A 157 -12.19 9.72 9.03
CA VAL A 157 -11.86 8.77 7.95
C VAL A 157 -13.09 8.48 7.09
N LEU A 158 -14.23 8.17 7.70
CA LEU A 158 -15.51 7.96 6.99
C LEU A 158 -15.95 9.20 6.21
N THR A 159 -15.72 10.39 6.74
CA THR A 159 -16.04 11.64 6.03
C THR A 159 -15.29 11.74 4.71
N TRP A 160 -14.00 11.40 4.70
CA TRP A 160 -13.22 11.40 3.46
C TRP A 160 -13.71 10.32 2.49
N LEU A 161 -13.90 9.10 3.01
CA LEU A 161 -14.33 7.95 2.20
C LEU A 161 -15.66 8.22 1.52
N HIS A 162 -16.67 8.72 2.24
CA HIS A 162 -17.99 9.02 1.69
C HIS A 162 -17.94 10.11 0.62
N ILE A 163 -17.21 11.23 0.85
CA ILE A 163 -17.10 12.30 -0.15
C ILE A 163 -16.51 11.79 -1.45
N VAL A 164 -15.50 10.92 -1.37
CA VAL A 164 -14.83 10.37 -2.55
C VAL A 164 -15.65 9.26 -3.20
N GLU A 165 -16.33 8.43 -2.41
CA GLU A 165 -17.28 7.42 -2.89
C GLU A 165 -18.45 8.07 -3.65
N ASP A 166 -19.02 9.16 -3.11
CA ASP A 166 -20.11 9.92 -3.76
C ASP A 166 -19.68 10.46 -5.14
N LYS A 167 -18.42 10.82 -5.32
CA LYS A 167 -17.91 11.35 -6.59
C LYS A 167 -17.70 10.26 -7.64
N TYR A 168 -17.10 9.13 -7.24
CA TYR A 168 -16.70 8.08 -8.19
C TYR A 168 -17.67 6.91 -8.28
N HIS A 169 -18.67 6.86 -7.37
CA HIS A 169 -19.68 5.79 -7.27
C HIS A 169 -19.07 4.39 -7.08
N VAL A 170 -17.87 4.35 -6.50
CA VAL A 170 -17.16 3.12 -6.11
C VAL A 170 -16.56 3.31 -4.71
N LYS A 171 -16.52 2.23 -3.94
CA LYS A 171 -15.89 2.28 -2.61
C LYS A 171 -14.39 2.52 -2.73
N PRO A 172 -13.83 3.57 -2.11
CA PRO A 172 -12.39 3.75 -2.04
C PRO A 172 -11.70 2.58 -1.36
N ILE A 173 -10.44 2.34 -1.72
CA ILE A 173 -9.58 1.37 -1.07
C ILE A 173 -8.93 2.03 0.14
N ILE A 174 -8.87 1.32 1.27
CA ILE A 174 -8.14 1.77 2.46
C ILE A 174 -6.78 1.09 2.48
N TYR A 175 -5.69 1.89 2.36
CA TYR A 175 -4.34 1.41 2.64
C TYR A 175 -3.97 1.72 4.08
N THR A 176 -3.41 0.72 4.76
CA THR A 176 -2.86 0.87 6.10
C THR A 176 -2.03 -0.35 6.50
N TYR A 177 -1.26 -0.21 7.59
CA TYR A 177 -0.60 -1.35 8.23
C TYR A 177 -1.59 -2.27 8.92
N TYR A 178 -1.32 -3.57 8.91
CA TYR A 178 -2.17 -4.57 9.56
C TYR A 178 -2.52 -4.22 11.01
N LYS A 179 -1.51 -3.88 11.84
CA LYS A 179 -1.74 -3.49 13.24
C LYS A 179 -2.56 -2.22 13.39
N PHE A 180 -2.41 -1.26 12.48
CA PHE A 180 -3.18 -0.02 12.51
C PHE A 180 -4.66 -0.28 12.19
N LYS A 181 -4.95 -1.16 11.21
CA LYS A 181 -6.32 -1.60 10.91
C LYS A 181 -6.97 -2.20 12.16
N GLU A 182 -6.31 -3.11 12.84
CA GLU A 182 -6.88 -3.76 14.03
C GLU A 182 -7.11 -2.79 15.18
N GLN A 183 -6.20 -1.85 15.38
CA GLN A 183 -6.24 -0.94 16.51
C GLN A 183 -7.19 0.24 16.30
N TYR A 184 -7.27 0.80 15.11
CA TYR A 184 -7.95 2.09 14.86
C TYR A 184 -9.10 2.03 13.86
N LEU A 185 -9.14 1.03 12.98
CA LEU A 185 -10.19 0.87 11.97
C LEU A 185 -10.98 -0.42 12.17
N SER A 186 -11.20 -0.82 13.43
CA SER A 186 -11.87 -2.07 13.80
C SER A 186 -13.40 -2.00 13.78
N ALA A 187 -14.00 -0.81 13.66
CA ALA A 187 -15.47 -0.68 13.58
C ALA A 187 -16.01 -1.39 12.32
N PRO A 188 -17.14 -2.13 12.43
CA PRO A 188 -17.68 -2.96 11.33
C PRO A 188 -17.92 -2.22 10.02
N VAL A 189 -18.21 -0.91 10.06
CA VAL A 189 -18.42 -0.08 8.87
C VAL A 189 -17.20 -0.06 7.94
N PHE A 190 -16.00 -0.25 8.47
CA PHE A 190 -14.78 -0.30 7.67
C PHE A 190 -14.58 -1.65 6.95
N ASP A 191 -15.28 -2.72 7.35
CA ASP A 191 -15.18 -4.02 6.70
C ASP A 191 -15.93 -4.06 5.35
N ASP A 192 -16.70 -3.02 5.06
CA ASP A 192 -17.35 -2.81 3.77
C ASP A 192 -16.42 -2.27 2.68
N TYR A 193 -15.27 -1.73 3.07
CA TYR A 193 -14.28 -1.16 2.15
C TYR A 193 -13.23 -2.20 1.75
N PRO A 194 -12.73 -2.18 0.51
CA PRO A 194 -11.60 -3.00 0.12
C PRO A 194 -10.32 -2.51 0.81
N TYR A 195 -9.49 -3.44 1.25
CA TYR A 195 -8.22 -3.12 1.90
C TYR A 195 -7.02 -3.38 1.00
N TRP A 196 -6.02 -2.48 1.09
CA TRP A 196 -4.65 -2.67 0.71
C TRP A 196 -3.81 -2.68 2.01
N ILE A 197 -3.34 -3.86 2.39
CA ILE A 197 -2.66 -4.07 3.67
C ILE A 197 -1.15 -4.06 3.48
N ALA A 198 -0.45 -3.19 4.21
CA ALA A 198 0.99 -3.28 4.37
C ALA A 198 1.33 -4.27 5.49
N HIS A 199 2.04 -5.33 5.12
CA HIS A 199 2.48 -6.36 6.06
C HIS A 199 3.76 -6.99 5.56
N TYR A 200 4.89 -6.45 5.99
CA TYR A 200 6.22 -6.83 5.52
C TYR A 200 6.79 -8.03 6.26
N TYR A 201 7.65 -8.79 5.58
CA TYR A 201 8.45 -9.88 6.16
C TYR A 201 7.62 -11.00 6.79
N VAL A 202 6.47 -11.29 6.21
CA VAL A 202 5.58 -12.40 6.59
C VAL A 202 5.25 -13.25 5.37
N ASP A 203 5.05 -14.54 5.57
CA ASP A 203 4.74 -15.48 4.48
C ASP A 203 3.32 -15.29 3.95
N LYS A 204 2.42 -14.72 4.76
CA LYS A 204 1.03 -14.45 4.42
C LYS A 204 0.44 -13.32 5.24
N VAL A 205 -0.55 -12.64 4.69
CA VAL A 205 -1.33 -11.64 5.40
C VAL A 205 -2.06 -12.28 6.59
N GLN A 206 -1.86 -11.73 7.78
CA GLN A 206 -2.52 -12.22 9.00
C GLN A 206 -3.95 -11.69 9.15
N TYR A 207 -4.29 -10.59 8.49
CA TYR A 207 -5.64 -10.04 8.49
C TYR A 207 -6.60 -11.03 7.84
N LYS A 208 -7.64 -11.44 8.57
CA LYS A 208 -8.63 -12.45 8.15
C LYS A 208 -9.83 -11.89 7.41
N GLY A 209 -9.94 -10.55 7.32
CA GLY A 209 -11.00 -9.87 6.60
C GLY A 209 -10.74 -9.83 5.08
N LYS A 210 -11.60 -9.08 4.38
CA LYS A 210 -11.53 -8.93 2.92
C LYS A 210 -10.41 -7.94 2.56
N TRP A 211 -9.28 -8.43 2.11
CA TRP A 211 -8.24 -7.59 1.52
C TRP A 211 -8.08 -7.90 0.03
N LYS A 212 -7.72 -6.88 -0.73
CA LYS A 212 -7.53 -6.95 -2.18
C LYS A 212 -6.07 -6.82 -2.59
N PHE A 213 -5.32 -5.97 -1.89
CA PHE A 213 -3.90 -5.76 -2.17
C PHE A 213 -3.06 -5.99 -0.92
N TRP A 214 -1.85 -6.45 -1.12
CA TRP A 214 -0.86 -6.62 -0.07
C TRP A 214 0.46 -6.02 -0.52
N GLN A 215 0.92 -4.98 0.19
CA GLN A 215 2.28 -4.45 0.08
C GLN A 215 3.17 -5.29 0.98
N HIS A 216 4.05 -6.09 0.35
CA HIS A 216 4.79 -7.12 1.06
C HIS A 216 6.27 -6.78 1.26
N THR A 217 6.82 -5.80 0.54
CA THR A 217 8.19 -5.31 0.71
C THR A 217 8.32 -3.87 0.25
N ASP A 218 9.23 -3.13 0.91
CA ASP A 218 9.65 -1.77 0.61
C ASP A 218 11.07 -1.69 0.04
N VAL A 219 11.70 -2.84 -0.24
CA VAL A 219 13.07 -2.93 -0.74
C VAL A 219 13.18 -3.63 -2.10
N GLY A 220 12.09 -3.63 -2.86
CA GLY A 220 12.05 -4.17 -4.21
C GLY A 220 12.97 -3.41 -5.17
N LYS A 221 13.47 -4.09 -6.21
CA LYS A 221 14.26 -3.49 -7.29
C LYS A 221 13.73 -3.96 -8.63
N LEU A 222 13.51 -3.02 -9.54
CA LEU A 222 13.04 -3.29 -10.89
C LEU A 222 13.84 -2.49 -11.92
N PRO A 223 14.00 -3.05 -13.14
CA PRO A 223 14.46 -2.26 -14.28
C PRO A 223 13.57 -1.02 -14.48
N GLY A 224 14.18 0.10 -14.80
CA GLY A 224 13.46 1.36 -15.02
C GLY A 224 13.23 2.22 -13.76
N ILE A 225 13.50 1.70 -12.56
CA ILE A 225 13.38 2.44 -11.30
C ILE A 225 14.73 2.51 -10.60
N LYS A 226 15.14 3.72 -10.23
CA LYS A 226 16.37 3.93 -9.44
C LYS A 226 16.06 3.76 -7.95
N GLY A 227 16.83 2.89 -7.27
CA GLY A 227 16.65 2.65 -5.84
C GLY A 227 15.59 1.58 -5.55
N TYR A 228 14.96 1.72 -4.40
CA TYR A 228 13.95 0.79 -3.93
C TYR A 228 12.54 1.22 -4.33
N VAL A 229 11.68 0.23 -4.52
CA VAL A 229 10.26 0.42 -4.81
C VAL A 229 9.44 -0.65 -4.08
N ASP A 230 8.26 -0.25 -3.65
CA ASP A 230 7.33 -1.12 -2.94
C ASP A 230 6.69 -2.13 -3.89
N PHE A 231 6.71 -3.41 -3.49
CA PHE A 231 6.06 -4.48 -4.27
C PHE A 231 4.74 -4.87 -3.65
N ASN A 232 3.79 -5.05 -4.53
CA ASN A 232 2.41 -5.36 -4.22
C ASN A 232 1.94 -6.60 -4.96
N ILE A 233 1.05 -7.33 -4.34
CA ILE A 233 0.25 -8.37 -5.00
C ILE A 233 -1.22 -8.00 -4.93
N TYR A 234 -1.99 -8.47 -5.91
CA TYR A 234 -3.43 -8.47 -5.89
C TYR A 234 -3.94 -9.87 -5.50
N ASN A 235 -4.88 -9.93 -4.56
CA ASN A 235 -5.48 -11.16 -4.08
C ASN A 235 -6.66 -11.58 -4.97
N GLY A 236 -6.36 -12.13 -6.10
CA GLY A 236 -7.34 -12.56 -7.09
C GLY A 236 -6.72 -12.73 -8.47
N SER A 237 -7.55 -13.03 -9.45
CA SER A 237 -7.17 -13.16 -10.86
C SER A 237 -7.04 -11.78 -11.53
N TYR A 238 -6.39 -11.76 -12.71
CA TYR A 238 -6.32 -10.54 -13.52
C TYR A 238 -7.70 -10.07 -14.00
N TYR A 239 -8.63 -10.98 -14.21
CA TYR A 239 -10.00 -10.63 -14.51
C TYR A 239 -10.67 -9.88 -13.35
N GLU A 240 -10.55 -10.39 -12.12
CA GLU A 240 -11.10 -9.73 -10.93
C GLU A 240 -10.45 -8.38 -10.64
N LEU A 241 -9.14 -8.22 -10.94
CA LEU A 241 -8.49 -6.91 -10.88
C LEU A 241 -9.13 -5.91 -11.84
N LYS A 242 -9.45 -6.32 -13.08
CA LYS A 242 -10.16 -5.48 -14.03
C LYS A 242 -11.59 -5.17 -13.60
N GLN A 243 -12.29 -6.14 -12.99
CA GLN A 243 -13.63 -5.92 -12.46
C GLN A 243 -13.66 -4.96 -11.26
N LEU A 244 -12.54 -4.82 -10.55
CA LEU A 244 -12.43 -3.83 -9.48
C LEU A 244 -12.31 -2.39 -10.03
N CYS A 245 -11.87 -2.21 -11.27
CA CYS A 245 -11.68 -0.89 -11.88
C CYS A 245 -13.01 -0.14 -12.07
N ILE A 246 -12.92 1.19 -12.04
CA ILE A 246 -14.04 2.10 -12.33
C ILE A 246 -14.62 1.78 -13.71
N GLY A 247 -15.93 1.79 -13.83
CA GLY A 247 -16.66 1.58 -15.10
C GLY A 247 -16.77 0.11 -15.55
N SER A 248 -16.18 -0.84 -14.86
CA SER A 248 -16.21 -2.27 -15.24
C SER A 248 -17.62 -2.85 -15.34
N ASN A 249 -18.52 -2.48 -14.42
CA ASN A 249 -19.91 -2.95 -14.40
C ASN A 249 -20.77 -2.43 -15.59
N ASN A 250 -20.36 -1.34 -16.23
CA ASN A 250 -21.05 -0.81 -17.41
C ASN A 250 -20.68 -1.58 -18.67
N ASN A 251 -19.54 -2.23 -18.72
CA ASN A 251 -19.11 -3.01 -19.88
C ASN A 251 -19.86 -4.34 -19.99
N GLU A 252 -20.24 -4.98 -18.88
CA GLU A 252 -21.01 -6.24 -18.93
C GLU A 252 -22.44 -6.03 -19.48
N LYS A 253 -23.07 -4.90 -19.19
CA LYS A 253 -24.39 -4.57 -19.72
C LYS A 253 -24.38 -4.34 -21.24
N LYS A 254 -23.26 -3.81 -21.78
CA LYS A 254 -23.11 -3.50 -23.20
C LYS A 254 -22.85 -4.71 -24.10
N PHE A 255 -22.46 -5.84 -23.51
CA PHE A 255 -22.27 -7.11 -24.23
C PHE A 255 -23.48 -8.06 -24.12
N MET A 256 -24.50 -7.68 -23.34
CA MET A 256 -25.76 -8.45 -23.19
C MET A 256 -26.96 -7.82 -23.91
N GLU A 257 -26.78 -6.66 -24.57
CA GLU A 257 -27.69 -6.04 -25.52
C GLU A 257 -27.17 -6.28 -26.95
#